data_9857a1ca25c3b9a87c785459a335fda2
#
_entry.id   9857a1ca25c3b9a87c785459a335fda2
#
_cell.length_a   1.000
_cell.length_b   1.000
_cell.length_c   1.000
_cell.angle_alpha   90.00
_cell.angle_beta   90.00
_cell.angle_gamma   90.00
#
_symmetry.space_group_name_H-M   'P 1'
#
loop_
_entity.id
_entity.type
_entity.pdbx_description
1 polymer ?
#
loop_
_entity_poly.entity_id
_entity_poly.type
_entity_poly.pdbx_seq_one_letter_code
_entity_poly.pdbx_strand_id
1 'polypeptide(L)'
;MNLIIEYFNSRNHMRNGEYLYCLHQNLANDLIDNVYIFMEDDAELNFDSPKIHRIVRENRPSYKDLFEYCNEELQDQICVVANADIIFDDTLRFFNSLDMTKQFYALSRWEISTKDGKNWEIEPYDNSASQDSWIFKTPIATSDSMNYTMGKPGCDNK
;
A
#
# COMPACT_ATOMS: atom_id res chain seq x y z
N MET A 1 9.07 -8.60 3.16
CA MET A 1 8.75 -7.67 2.05
C MET A 1 8.65 -6.26 2.58
N ASN A 2 8.83 -5.26 1.72
CA ASN A 2 8.68 -3.85 2.08
C ASN A 2 7.31 -3.35 1.62
N LEU A 3 6.49 -2.84 2.54
CA LEU A 3 5.22 -2.21 2.24
C LEU A 3 5.41 -0.69 2.14
N ILE A 4 4.93 -0.08 1.08
CA ILE A 4 5.00 1.35 0.82
C ILE A 4 3.57 1.88 0.70
N ILE A 5 3.20 2.82 1.56
CA ILE A 5 1.88 3.44 1.60
C ILE A 5 1.98 4.96 1.69
N GLU A 6 0.92 5.63 1.26
CA GLU A 6 0.70 7.03 1.59
C GLU A 6 -0.25 7.12 2.78
N TYR A 7 0.09 7.94 3.76
CA TYR A 7 -0.78 8.26 4.89
C TYR A 7 -1.06 9.75 4.95
N PHE A 8 -2.33 10.11 5.07
CA PHE A 8 -2.76 11.48 5.27
C PHE A 8 -3.92 11.53 6.27
N ASN A 9 -4.03 12.64 6.98
CA ASN A 9 -5.16 12.89 7.87
C ASN A 9 -6.40 13.26 7.08
N SER A 10 -7.31 12.30 6.91
CA SER A 10 -8.61 12.55 6.31
C SER A 10 -9.46 13.43 7.23
N ARG A 11 -10.27 14.33 6.65
CA ARG A 11 -11.31 15.07 7.39
C ARG A 11 -12.42 14.15 7.93
N ASN A 12 -12.50 12.93 7.41
CA ASN A 12 -13.42 11.90 7.89
C ASN A 12 -12.72 11.02 8.94
N HIS A 13 -13.14 11.14 10.19
CA HIS A 13 -12.58 10.38 11.31
C HIS A 13 -12.72 8.85 11.15
N MET A 14 -13.78 8.37 10.51
CA MET A 14 -13.93 6.93 10.25
C MET A 14 -12.84 6.43 9.30
N ARG A 15 -12.51 7.23 8.28
CA ARG A 15 -11.45 6.90 7.33
C ARG A 15 -10.07 6.86 8.00
N ASN A 16 -9.79 7.78 8.91
CA ASN A 16 -8.56 7.75 9.69
C ASN A 16 -8.48 6.50 10.57
N GLY A 17 -9.59 6.11 11.20
CA GLY A 17 -9.66 4.86 11.97
C GLY A 17 -9.39 3.63 11.12
N GLU A 18 -9.90 3.59 9.90
CA GLU A 18 -9.65 2.53 8.92
C GLU A 18 -8.16 2.43 8.54
N TYR A 19 -7.52 3.54 8.19
CA TYR A 19 -6.08 3.57 7.86
C TYR A 19 -5.21 3.08 9.02
N LEU A 20 -5.50 3.54 10.24
CA LEU A 20 -4.75 3.13 11.43
C LEU A 20 -4.96 1.64 11.76
N TYR A 21 -6.17 1.13 11.56
CA TYR A 21 -6.47 -0.28 11.74
C TYR A 21 -5.71 -1.14 10.72
N CYS A 22 -5.76 -0.76 9.43
CA CYS A 22 -5.03 -1.47 8.37
C CYS A 22 -3.52 -1.45 8.61
N LEU A 23 -2.97 -0.30 8.99
CA LEU A 23 -1.56 -0.19 9.36
C LEU A 23 -1.19 -1.11 10.52
N HIS A 24 -2.02 -1.15 11.58
CA HIS A 24 -1.79 -2.03 12.72
C HIS A 24 -1.75 -3.51 12.31
N GLN A 25 -2.68 -3.95 11.46
CA GLN A 25 -2.72 -5.33 10.97
C GLN A 25 -1.48 -5.65 10.11
N ASN A 26 -1.08 -4.74 9.23
CA ASN A 26 0.10 -4.91 8.39
C ASN A 26 1.41 -4.93 9.20
N LEU A 27 1.51 -4.16 10.27
CA LEU A 27 2.66 -4.20 11.19
C LEU A 27 2.76 -5.53 11.95
N ALA A 28 1.62 -6.15 12.24
CA ALA A 28 1.57 -7.47 12.88
C ALA A 28 1.85 -8.63 11.92
N ASN A 29 1.86 -8.39 10.60
CA ASN A 29 2.14 -9.42 9.61
C ASN A 29 3.64 -9.69 9.52
N ASP A 30 4.04 -10.95 9.78
CA ASP A 30 5.45 -11.38 9.77
C ASP A 30 6.07 -11.41 8.35
N LEU A 31 5.26 -11.34 7.30
CA LEU A 31 5.72 -11.29 5.91
C LEU A 31 6.11 -9.87 5.48
N ILE A 32 5.74 -8.86 6.27
CA ILE A 32 6.11 -7.47 6.07
C ILE A 32 7.25 -7.12 7.04
N ASP A 33 8.42 -6.88 6.49
CA ASP A 33 9.63 -6.56 7.26
C ASP A 33 9.68 -5.06 7.62
N ASN A 34 9.31 -4.20 6.66
CA ASN A 34 9.31 -2.75 6.80
C ASN A 34 8.06 -2.12 6.21
N VAL A 35 7.63 -1.00 6.79
CA VAL A 35 6.53 -0.16 6.30
C VAL A 35 7.05 1.25 6.09
N TYR A 36 7.15 1.68 4.84
CA TYR A 36 7.56 3.02 4.43
C TYR A 36 6.31 3.87 4.23
N ILE A 37 6.17 4.90 5.05
CA ILE A 37 4.96 5.73 5.09
C ILE A 37 5.28 7.11 4.56
N PHE A 38 4.76 7.43 3.38
CA PHE A 38 4.81 8.77 2.82
C PHE A 38 3.75 9.65 3.46
N MET A 39 4.17 10.79 3.98
CA MET A 39 3.31 11.74 4.71
C MET A 39 3.54 13.16 4.17
N GLU A 40 2.46 13.95 4.03
CA GLU A 40 2.55 15.35 3.56
C GLU A 40 3.02 16.32 4.63
N ASP A 41 2.76 16.02 5.90
CA ASP A 41 3.03 16.90 7.04
C ASP A 41 3.57 16.11 8.23
N ASP A 42 3.86 16.83 9.32
CA ASP A 42 4.26 16.24 10.60
C ASP A 42 3.09 15.60 11.36
N ALA A 43 2.06 15.12 10.66
CA ALA A 43 0.93 14.45 11.28
C ALA A 43 1.44 13.35 12.21
N GLU A 44 1.06 13.44 13.47
CA GLU A 44 1.46 12.48 14.49
C GLU A 44 0.86 11.11 14.16
N LEU A 45 1.70 10.22 13.73
CA LEU A 45 1.38 8.82 13.63
C LEU A 45 1.77 8.17 14.95
N ASN A 46 0.79 7.93 15.83
CA ASN A 46 1.01 7.37 17.18
C ASN A 46 1.25 5.84 17.13
N PHE A 47 2.22 5.41 16.34
CA PHE A 47 2.70 4.04 16.29
C PHE A 47 4.19 4.01 16.60
N ASP A 48 4.56 3.21 17.58
CA ASP A 48 5.95 2.90 17.90
C ASP A 48 6.25 1.47 17.44
N SER A 49 6.85 1.34 16.26
CA SER A 49 7.24 0.06 15.70
C SER A 49 8.56 0.21 14.95
N PRO A 50 9.52 -0.71 15.18
CA PRO A 50 10.80 -0.69 14.45
C PRO A 50 10.64 -0.93 12.94
N LYS A 51 9.47 -1.42 12.50
CA LYS A 51 9.17 -1.60 11.08
C LYS A 51 8.83 -0.29 10.37
N ILE A 52 8.49 0.79 11.09
CA ILE A 52 8.00 2.04 10.49
C ILE A 52 9.15 2.95 10.08
N HIS A 53 9.14 3.35 8.82
CA HIS A 53 10.01 4.37 8.24
C HIS A 53 9.14 5.52 7.70
N ARG A 54 9.23 6.71 8.31
CA ARG A 54 8.45 7.89 7.90
C ARG A 54 9.22 8.68 6.86
N ILE A 55 8.54 9.03 5.76
CA ILE A 55 9.08 9.81 4.65
C ILE A 55 8.20 11.04 4.49
N VAL A 56 8.65 12.16 5.08
CA VAL A 56 7.91 13.43 5.01
C VAL A 56 8.20 14.11 3.67
N ARG A 57 7.16 14.58 3.01
CA ARG A 57 7.21 15.31 1.73
C ARG A 57 6.41 16.60 1.83
N GLU A 58 6.83 17.63 1.10
CA GLU A 58 6.11 18.92 1.03
C GLU A 58 4.77 18.80 0.28
N ASN A 59 4.70 17.85 -0.65
CA ASN A 59 3.53 17.64 -1.48
C ASN A 59 3.12 16.17 -1.45
N ARG A 60 1.85 15.95 -1.73
CA ARG A 60 1.29 14.60 -1.87
C ARG A 60 2.03 13.82 -2.95
N PRO A 61 2.51 12.60 -2.66
CA PRO A 61 3.28 11.81 -3.60
C PRO A 61 2.42 11.34 -4.79
N SER A 62 3.05 11.18 -5.92
CA SER A 62 2.53 10.44 -7.05
C SER A 62 2.93 8.97 -6.97
N TYR A 63 2.29 8.10 -7.77
CA TYR A 63 2.74 6.73 -7.94
C TYR A 63 4.19 6.65 -8.43
N LYS A 64 4.59 7.57 -9.31
CA LYS A 64 5.97 7.67 -9.77
C LYS A 64 6.94 7.89 -8.62
N ASP A 65 6.63 8.79 -7.68
CA ASP A 65 7.50 9.06 -6.52
C ASP A 65 7.71 7.82 -5.66
N LEU A 66 6.66 7.00 -5.47
CA LEU A 66 6.76 5.78 -4.68
C LEU A 66 7.61 4.72 -5.40
N PHE A 67 7.39 4.53 -6.70
CA PHE A 67 8.16 3.56 -7.48
C PHE A 67 9.63 3.96 -7.63
N GLU A 68 9.92 5.25 -7.83
CA GLU A 68 11.30 5.75 -7.89
C GLU A 68 12.00 5.59 -6.54
N TYR A 69 11.31 5.90 -5.43
CA TYR A 69 11.83 5.63 -4.10
C TYR A 69 12.20 4.14 -3.90
N CYS A 70 11.31 3.23 -4.31
CA CYS A 70 11.61 1.80 -4.25
C CYS A 70 12.86 1.43 -5.06
N ASN A 71 13.01 1.99 -6.26
CA ASN A 71 14.17 1.75 -7.11
C ASN A 71 15.48 2.29 -6.53
N GLU A 72 15.43 3.43 -5.84
CA GLU A 72 16.60 4.11 -5.29
C GLU A 72 17.05 3.49 -3.96
N GLU A 73 16.09 3.27 -3.04
CA GLU A 73 16.37 2.93 -1.65
C GLU A 73 16.24 1.42 -1.35
N LEU A 74 15.47 0.68 -2.15
CA LEU A 74 15.13 -0.72 -1.88
C LEU A 74 15.58 -1.64 -3.03
N GLN A 75 16.83 -1.49 -3.46
CA GLN A 75 17.36 -2.24 -4.60
C GLN A 75 17.36 -3.75 -4.37
N ASP A 76 16.95 -4.50 -5.40
CA ASP A 76 16.89 -5.97 -5.42
C ASP A 76 15.94 -6.59 -4.39
N GLN A 77 14.97 -5.82 -3.89
CA GLN A 77 13.99 -6.22 -2.88
C GLN A 77 12.57 -6.33 -3.44
N ILE A 78 11.74 -7.15 -2.78
CA ILE A 78 10.32 -7.22 -3.08
C ILE A 78 9.61 -6.07 -2.35
N CYS A 79 8.94 -5.23 -3.15
CA CYS A 79 8.17 -4.08 -2.71
C CYS A 79 6.67 -4.29 -2.99
N VAL A 80 5.85 -3.80 -2.08
CA VAL A 80 4.40 -3.75 -2.17
C VAL A 80 3.97 -2.30 -2.03
N VAL A 81 3.58 -1.65 -3.12
CA VAL A 81 2.95 -0.32 -3.08
C VAL A 81 1.46 -0.52 -2.96
N ALA A 82 0.80 0.14 -2.00
CA ALA A 82 -0.63 -0.05 -1.75
C ALA A 82 -1.32 1.19 -1.21
N ASN A 83 -2.65 1.22 -1.35
CA ASN A 83 -3.50 2.16 -0.63
C ASN A 83 -3.45 1.87 0.88
N ALA A 84 -3.63 2.91 1.71
CA ALA A 84 -3.49 2.79 3.17
C ALA A 84 -4.61 1.97 3.84
N ASP A 85 -5.71 1.69 3.13
CA ASP A 85 -6.87 0.93 3.58
C ASP A 85 -6.84 -0.55 3.20
N ILE A 86 -5.68 -1.06 2.81
CA ILE A 86 -5.49 -2.48 2.44
C ILE A 86 -4.79 -3.23 3.57
N ILE A 87 -5.32 -4.41 3.90
CA ILE A 87 -4.70 -5.38 4.81
C ILE A 87 -4.18 -6.55 3.98
N PHE A 88 -2.95 -6.94 4.25
CA PHE A 88 -2.35 -8.11 3.63
C PHE A 88 -2.39 -9.31 4.59
N ASP A 89 -2.74 -10.45 4.06
CA ASP A 89 -2.77 -11.71 4.77
C ASP A 89 -1.57 -12.61 4.39
N ASP A 90 -1.63 -13.85 4.82
CA ASP A 90 -0.63 -14.87 4.58
C ASP A 90 -0.40 -15.21 3.10
N THR A 91 -1.26 -14.78 2.20
CA THR A 91 -1.10 -15.03 0.76
C THR A 91 0.11 -14.32 0.16
N LEU A 92 0.64 -13.27 0.83
CA LEU A 92 1.91 -12.65 0.45
C LEU A 92 3.06 -13.66 0.35
N ARG A 93 3.00 -14.78 1.07
CA ARG A 93 4.06 -15.85 1.00
C ARG A 93 4.28 -16.38 -0.39
N PHE A 94 3.27 -16.34 -1.28
CA PHE A 94 3.41 -16.81 -2.65
C PHE A 94 4.51 -16.06 -3.40
N PHE A 95 4.64 -14.77 -3.16
CA PHE A 95 5.64 -13.93 -3.84
C PHE A 95 7.07 -14.24 -3.41
N ASN A 96 7.29 -14.83 -2.23
CA ASN A 96 8.61 -15.30 -1.81
C ASN A 96 9.10 -16.53 -2.60
N SER A 97 8.18 -17.29 -3.20
CA SER A 97 8.49 -18.51 -3.96
C SER A 97 8.52 -18.29 -5.48
N LEU A 98 8.11 -17.11 -5.95
CA LEU A 98 8.07 -16.78 -7.37
C LEU A 98 9.40 -16.15 -7.83
N ASP A 99 9.75 -16.40 -9.07
CA ASP A 99 10.75 -15.57 -9.75
C ASP A 99 10.12 -14.22 -10.08
N MET A 100 10.40 -13.23 -9.25
CA MET A 100 9.89 -11.86 -9.39
C MET A 100 10.66 -11.03 -10.41
N THR A 101 11.67 -11.60 -11.10
CA THR A 101 12.48 -10.89 -12.08
C THR A 101 11.61 -10.42 -13.25
N LYS A 102 11.55 -9.10 -13.47
CA LYS A 102 10.71 -8.47 -14.51
C LYS A 102 9.21 -8.76 -14.39
N GLN A 103 8.75 -9.14 -13.21
CA GLN A 103 7.33 -9.35 -12.93
C GLN A 103 6.78 -8.15 -12.16
N PHE A 104 5.56 -7.76 -12.51
CA PHE A 104 4.80 -6.69 -11.86
C PHE A 104 3.34 -7.17 -11.72
N TYR A 105 2.90 -7.32 -10.50
CA TYR A 105 1.56 -7.83 -10.18
C TYR A 105 0.70 -6.68 -9.68
N ALA A 106 -0.40 -6.40 -10.35
CA ALA A 106 -1.45 -5.52 -9.88
C ALA A 106 -2.56 -6.39 -9.29
N LEU A 107 -2.89 -6.16 -8.04
CA LEU A 107 -3.85 -6.98 -7.30
C LEU A 107 -5.16 -6.23 -7.10
N SER A 108 -6.26 -6.93 -7.34
CA SER A 108 -7.57 -6.57 -6.82
C SER A 108 -7.68 -6.96 -5.35
N ARG A 109 -8.79 -6.59 -4.70
CA ARG A 109 -9.00 -6.82 -3.26
C ARG A 109 -10.17 -7.76 -2.99
N TRP A 110 -10.24 -8.21 -1.76
CA TRP A 110 -11.46 -8.71 -1.13
C TRP A 110 -12.08 -7.60 -0.32
N GLU A 111 -13.39 -7.46 -0.37
CA GLU A 111 -14.11 -6.50 0.44
C GLU A 111 -14.62 -7.16 1.72
N ILE A 112 -14.48 -6.44 2.82
CA ILE A 112 -15.06 -6.82 4.10
C ILE A 112 -16.31 -5.97 4.29
N SER A 113 -17.46 -6.59 4.32
CA SER A 113 -18.74 -5.92 4.46
C SER A 113 -19.57 -6.53 5.57
N THR A 114 -20.64 -5.85 5.96
CA THR A 114 -21.64 -6.38 6.87
C THR A 114 -23.02 -5.93 6.42
N LYS A 115 -23.93 -6.88 6.29
CA LYS A 115 -25.33 -6.60 5.90
C LYS A 115 -26.21 -6.21 7.07
N ASP A 116 -25.82 -6.57 8.29
CA ASP A 116 -26.63 -6.40 9.50
C ASP A 116 -25.89 -5.68 10.65
N GLY A 117 -24.68 -5.19 10.38
CA GLY A 117 -23.81 -4.57 11.38
C GLY A 117 -23.21 -5.52 12.41
N LYS A 118 -23.39 -6.85 12.27
CA LYS A 118 -22.92 -7.87 13.21
C LYS A 118 -22.11 -8.98 12.55
N ASN A 119 -22.56 -9.44 11.40
CA ASN A 119 -21.90 -10.53 10.68
C ASN A 119 -21.07 -9.96 9.55
N TRP A 120 -19.77 -10.25 9.57
CA TRP A 120 -18.83 -9.82 8.55
C TRP A 120 -18.79 -10.86 7.43
N GLU A 121 -18.92 -10.39 6.20
CA GLU A 121 -18.77 -11.20 5.00
C GLU A 121 -17.53 -10.72 4.25
N ILE A 122 -16.77 -11.67 3.70
CA ILE A 122 -15.59 -11.39 2.90
C ILE A 122 -15.88 -11.88 1.49
N GLU A 123 -15.93 -10.99 0.53
CA GLU A 123 -16.26 -11.29 -0.86
C GLU A 123 -15.18 -10.73 -1.79
N PRO A 124 -14.84 -11.44 -2.90
CA PRO A 124 -13.95 -10.87 -3.90
C PRO A 124 -14.61 -9.64 -4.53
N TYR A 125 -13.84 -8.57 -4.67
CA TYR A 125 -14.31 -7.40 -5.40
C TYR A 125 -14.34 -7.71 -6.90
N ASP A 126 -15.55 -7.84 -7.47
CA ASP A 126 -15.76 -8.23 -8.86
C ASP A 126 -15.55 -7.05 -9.83
N ASN A 127 -14.37 -6.45 -9.79
CA ASN A 127 -13.95 -5.41 -10.72
C ASN A 127 -12.45 -5.49 -10.97
N SER A 128 -12.06 -6.18 -12.03
CA SER A 128 -10.67 -6.33 -12.42
C SER A 128 -9.98 -5.04 -12.86
N ALA A 129 -10.72 -3.95 -13.06
CA ALA A 129 -10.16 -2.64 -13.36
C ALA A 129 -9.81 -1.82 -12.10
N SER A 130 -10.12 -2.31 -10.90
CA SER A 130 -9.76 -1.67 -9.65
C SER A 130 -8.59 -2.42 -9.02
N GLN A 131 -7.41 -1.81 -9.05
CA GLN A 131 -6.24 -2.31 -8.37
C GLN A 131 -5.91 -1.40 -7.20
N ASP A 132 -5.62 -2.00 -6.06
CA ASP A 132 -5.35 -1.28 -4.81
C ASP A 132 -3.96 -1.57 -4.26
N SER A 133 -3.23 -2.50 -4.91
CA SER A 133 -1.85 -2.80 -4.57
C SER A 133 -1.06 -3.36 -5.75
N TRP A 134 0.25 -3.11 -5.72
CA TRP A 134 1.21 -3.52 -6.75
C TRP A 134 2.40 -4.18 -6.09
N ILE A 135 2.73 -5.40 -6.53
CA ILE A 135 3.86 -6.18 -6.01
C ILE A 135 4.88 -6.41 -7.11
N PHE A 136 6.13 -6.07 -6.84
CA PHE A 136 7.23 -6.18 -7.80
C PHE A 136 8.56 -6.33 -7.08
N LYS A 137 9.57 -6.74 -7.83
CA LYS A 137 10.97 -6.69 -7.39
C LYS A 137 11.68 -5.54 -8.07
N THR A 138 12.39 -4.74 -7.31
CA THR A 138 13.17 -3.61 -7.82
C THR A 138 14.43 -4.07 -8.56
N PRO A 139 14.93 -3.30 -9.56
CA PRO A 139 14.29 -2.10 -10.10
C PRO A 139 13.20 -2.40 -11.13
N ILE A 140 12.22 -1.51 -11.23
CA ILE A 140 11.21 -1.51 -12.29
C ILE A 140 11.39 -0.28 -13.18
N ALA A 141 10.88 -0.36 -14.42
CA ALA A 141 10.84 0.80 -15.31
C ALA A 141 9.80 1.81 -14.82
N THR A 142 10.19 3.07 -14.68
CA THR A 142 9.30 4.19 -14.39
C THR A 142 9.21 5.15 -15.57
N SER A 143 8.11 5.88 -15.67
CA SER A 143 7.91 6.88 -16.72
C SER A 143 7.06 8.04 -16.22
N ASP A 144 7.07 9.17 -16.93
CA ASP A 144 6.24 10.34 -16.60
C ASP A 144 4.74 10.05 -16.68
N SER A 145 4.33 9.00 -17.40
CA SER A 145 2.93 8.55 -17.41
C SER A 145 2.44 8.02 -16.06
N MET A 146 3.33 7.73 -15.11
CA MET A 146 3.01 7.31 -13.74
C MET A 146 2.86 8.48 -12.76
N ASN A 147 2.97 9.72 -13.23
CA ASN A 147 2.88 10.93 -12.40
C ASN A 147 1.42 11.28 -12.05
N TYR A 148 0.73 10.34 -11.43
CA TYR A 148 -0.61 10.51 -10.88
C TYR A 148 -0.54 10.56 -9.36
N THR A 149 -1.18 11.58 -8.76
CA THR A 149 -1.27 11.72 -7.31
C THR A 149 -2.08 10.57 -6.72
N MET A 150 -1.55 9.91 -5.71
CA MET A 150 -2.24 8.85 -4.99
C MET A 150 -3.56 9.33 -4.37
N GLY A 151 -4.50 8.40 -4.19
CA GLY A 151 -5.79 8.65 -3.53
C GLY A 151 -6.75 9.56 -4.29
N LYS A 152 -6.48 9.89 -5.55
CA LYS A 152 -7.48 10.53 -6.43
C LYS A 152 -8.28 9.45 -7.14
N PRO A 153 -9.63 9.46 -7.05
CA PRO A 153 -10.47 8.47 -7.73
C PRO A 153 -10.12 8.33 -9.22
N GLY A 154 -9.92 7.11 -9.69
CA GLY A 154 -9.61 6.78 -11.08
C GLY A 154 -8.17 7.08 -11.52
N CYS A 155 -7.25 7.41 -10.62
CA CYS A 155 -5.83 7.54 -10.94
C CYS A 155 -5.13 6.17 -11.01
N ASP A 156 -5.58 5.24 -10.22
CA ASP A 156 -5.14 3.85 -10.12
C ASP A 156 -5.53 2.97 -11.32
N ASN A 157 -6.39 3.47 -12.20
CA ASN A 157 -6.92 2.77 -13.37
C ASN A 157 -6.44 3.35 -14.72
N LYS A 158 -5.32 4.09 -14.75
CA LYS A 158 -4.86 4.74 -15.99
C LYS A 158 -3.57 4.17 -16.53
#